data_db0bac5e3daa728e0f4353718486a9b3
#
_entry.id   db0bac5e3daa728e0f4353718486a9b3
#
_cell.length_a   1.000
_cell.length_b   1.000
_cell.length_c   1.000
_cell.angle_alpha   90.00
_cell.angle_beta   90.00
_cell.angle_gamma   90.00
#
_symmetry.space_group_name_H-M   'P 1'
#
loop_
_entity.id
_entity.type
_entity.pdbx_description
1 polymer ?
#
loop_
_entity_poly.entity_id
_entity_poly.type
_entity_poly.pdbx_seq_one_letter_code
_entity_poly.pdbx_strand_id
1 'polypeptide(L)'
;MQRYLVGGAVRDALLGRVSDDRDWVLVGANVDELIADGYIAVGQDFPVFLHPQTREEHALARTERKTAPGYHGFLFHADPNVTLEEDLLRRDLTINAIAQDEAGTLIDPFGGQRDLAAKRLRHVSPAFAEDPVRILRVARFAARFADFSVADETRTLMREMVAQGEVDALVAERVWQELARGLMEATPSRMFEVLRDCGALARLLPEVDRLWGVPQRADYHPEIDTGVHLMMVLDMAARLHASLPVRFACLGHDLGKGTTPVDVLPRHLGHEQRSAALVREVGARLRVPVACRELADVVAREHGNVHRSAGLDAAAIVRLIERCDGWRRPERFDEMLLACECDARGRLGLGEAAYPQRARLARALAIARSVDTAEVAAQAAARGLGGPAVGAAIQAARVAAVAAGLDAPPS
;
A
#
# COMPACT_ATOMS: atom_id res chain seq x y z
N MET A 1 15.51 -24.38 -28.65
CA MET A 1 14.90 -23.59 -27.56
C MET A 1 15.50 -24.03 -26.23
N GLN A 2 15.94 -23.09 -25.39
CA GLN A 2 16.41 -23.33 -24.01
C GLN A 2 15.49 -22.60 -23.04
N ARG A 3 15.21 -23.19 -21.88
CA ARG A 3 14.33 -22.63 -20.87
C ARG A 3 15.10 -22.32 -19.60
N TYR A 4 14.87 -21.15 -19.04
CA TYR A 4 15.50 -20.70 -17.81
C TYR A 4 14.47 -20.14 -16.84
N LEU A 5 14.44 -20.68 -15.61
CA LEU A 5 13.72 -20.05 -14.52
C LEU A 5 14.45 -18.77 -14.11
N VAL A 6 13.74 -17.67 -13.91
CA VAL A 6 14.37 -16.35 -13.70
C VAL A 6 13.70 -15.53 -12.60
N GLY A 7 14.38 -14.50 -12.16
CA GLY A 7 13.80 -13.43 -11.36
C GLY A 7 13.41 -13.83 -9.94
N GLY A 8 12.15 -13.56 -9.60
CA GLY A 8 11.61 -13.72 -8.24
C GLY A 8 11.73 -15.14 -7.69
N ALA A 9 11.43 -16.14 -8.49
CA ALA A 9 11.46 -17.54 -8.08
C ALA A 9 12.89 -17.99 -7.70
N VAL A 10 13.88 -17.66 -8.53
CA VAL A 10 15.30 -18.03 -8.28
C VAL A 10 15.82 -17.29 -7.03
N ARG A 11 15.55 -15.99 -6.94
CA ARG A 11 15.94 -15.19 -5.77
C ARG A 11 15.33 -15.74 -4.47
N ASP A 12 14.03 -16.01 -4.45
CA ASP A 12 13.33 -16.45 -3.26
C ASP A 12 13.78 -17.86 -2.85
N ALA A 13 14.04 -18.76 -3.81
CA ALA A 13 14.64 -20.07 -3.54
C ALA A 13 16.04 -19.95 -2.90
N LEU A 14 16.89 -19.04 -3.39
CA LEU A 14 18.20 -18.75 -2.80
C LEU A 14 18.13 -18.19 -1.38
N LEU A 15 17.03 -17.50 -1.06
CA LEU A 15 16.73 -17.00 0.30
C LEU A 15 16.00 -18.03 1.18
N GLY A 16 15.81 -19.27 0.71
CA GLY A 16 15.07 -20.31 1.44
C GLY A 16 13.57 -20.04 1.56
N ARG A 17 13.00 -19.23 0.66
CA ARG A 17 11.57 -18.89 0.60
C ARG A 17 10.89 -19.68 -0.52
N VAL A 18 9.68 -20.12 -0.28
CA VAL A 18 8.84 -20.74 -1.31
C VAL A 18 8.20 -19.62 -2.15
N SER A 19 8.23 -19.78 -3.48
CA SER A 19 7.52 -18.91 -4.42
C SER A 19 6.69 -19.79 -5.36
N ASP A 20 5.40 -19.49 -5.45
CA ASP A 20 4.49 -20.14 -6.40
C ASP A 20 4.50 -19.43 -7.77
N ASP A 21 5.10 -18.23 -7.83
CA ASP A 21 5.20 -17.42 -9.04
C ASP A 21 6.50 -17.74 -9.77
N ARG A 22 6.39 -18.50 -10.87
CA ARG A 22 7.52 -19.03 -11.64
C ARG A 22 7.53 -18.44 -13.04
N ASP A 23 8.44 -17.52 -13.26
CA ASP A 23 8.69 -16.89 -14.55
C ASP A 23 9.80 -17.61 -15.32
N TRP A 24 9.53 -17.94 -16.58
CA TRP A 24 10.48 -18.58 -17.45
C TRP A 24 10.90 -17.67 -18.61
N VAL A 25 12.17 -17.70 -18.96
CA VAL A 25 12.70 -17.08 -20.18
C VAL A 25 13.06 -18.17 -21.19
N LEU A 26 12.62 -17.97 -22.43
CA LEU A 26 12.88 -18.85 -23.56
C LEU A 26 13.91 -18.18 -24.48
N VAL A 27 15.03 -18.86 -24.68
CA VAL A 27 16.12 -18.41 -25.56
C VAL A 27 16.15 -19.30 -26.82
N GLY A 28 16.34 -18.72 -27.99
CA GLY A 28 16.40 -19.44 -29.26
C GLY A 28 15.04 -19.98 -29.72
N ALA A 29 13.95 -19.28 -29.41
CA ALA A 29 12.59 -19.59 -29.86
C ALA A 29 11.93 -18.38 -30.49
N ASN A 30 10.91 -18.60 -31.31
CA ASN A 30 10.05 -17.59 -31.87
C ASN A 30 8.56 -17.83 -31.52
N VAL A 31 7.72 -16.87 -31.81
CA VAL A 31 6.27 -16.91 -31.50
C VAL A 31 5.58 -18.08 -32.19
N ASP A 32 5.89 -18.34 -33.47
CA ASP A 32 5.22 -19.36 -34.26
C ASP A 32 5.54 -20.78 -33.75
N GLU A 33 6.78 -21.02 -33.32
CA GLU A 33 7.18 -22.26 -32.68
C GLU A 33 6.43 -22.51 -31.38
N LEU A 34 6.29 -21.47 -30.54
CA LEU A 34 5.56 -21.60 -29.26
C LEU A 34 4.07 -21.89 -29.47
N ILE A 35 3.44 -21.24 -30.45
CA ILE A 35 2.04 -21.51 -30.79
C ILE A 35 1.88 -22.94 -31.30
N ALA A 36 2.82 -23.42 -32.15
CA ALA A 36 2.80 -24.80 -32.66
C ALA A 36 2.98 -25.84 -31.53
N ASP A 37 3.77 -25.50 -30.49
CA ASP A 37 3.97 -26.33 -29.28
C ASP A 37 2.81 -26.22 -28.26
N GLY A 38 1.74 -25.48 -28.59
CA GLY A 38 0.53 -25.36 -27.79
C GLY A 38 0.58 -24.34 -26.67
N TYR A 39 1.54 -23.44 -26.65
CA TYR A 39 1.57 -22.31 -25.72
C TYR A 39 0.46 -21.32 -26.06
N ILE A 40 -0.10 -20.69 -25.05
CA ILE A 40 -1.19 -19.73 -25.18
C ILE A 40 -0.65 -18.33 -24.96
N ALA A 41 -0.68 -17.48 -26.01
CA ALA A 41 -0.28 -16.08 -25.89
C ALA A 41 -1.27 -15.30 -24.98
N VAL A 42 -0.75 -14.55 -24.02
CA VAL A 42 -1.48 -13.66 -23.13
C VAL A 42 -0.82 -12.27 -23.14
N GLY A 43 -1.64 -11.22 -23.05
CA GLY A 43 -1.18 -9.83 -23.11
C GLY A 43 -1.28 -9.20 -24.49
N GLN A 44 -1.60 -7.92 -24.55
CA GLN A 44 -1.76 -7.17 -25.81
C GLN A 44 -0.44 -6.55 -26.30
N ASP A 45 0.38 -6.07 -25.37
CA ASP A 45 1.60 -5.31 -25.71
C ASP A 45 2.87 -6.17 -25.62
N PHE A 46 2.76 -7.36 -25.08
CA PHE A 46 3.90 -8.21 -24.75
C PHE A 46 3.57 -9.70 -24.89
N PRO A 47 4.34 -10.47 -25.70
CA PRO A 47 4.12 -11.89 -25.83
C PRO A 47 4.63 -12.63 -24.58
N VAL A 48 3.77 -12.72 -23.54
CA VAL A 48 3.87 -13.70 -22.48
C VAL A 48 3.03 -14.89 -22.92
N PHE A 49 3.55 -16.08 -22.71
CA PHE A 49 2.93 -17.34 -23.10
C PHE A 49 2.68 -18.19 -21.88
N LEU A 50 1.49 -18.76 -21.75
CA LEU A 50 1.20 -19.76 -20.74
C LEU A 50 1.58 -21.15 -21.27
N HIS A 51 2.35 -21.88 -20.47
CA HIS A 51 2.70 -23.27 -20.78
C HIS A 51 1.43 -24.12 -20.85
N PRO A 52 1.27 -25.01 -21.87
CA PRO A 52 0.02 -25.71 -22.14
C PRO A 52 -0.44 -26.59 -20.95
N GLN A 53 0.47 -27.15 -20.18
CA GLN A 53 0.19 -28.05 -19.07
C GLN A 53 0.26 -27.37 -17.70
N THR A 54 1.37 -26.66 -17.40
CA THR A 54 1.61 -26.09 -16.05
C THR A 54 0.97 -24.73 -15.86
N ARG A 55 0.62 -24.04 -16.95
CA ARG A 55 0.11 -22.66 -16.95
C ARG A 55 1.10 -21.62 -16.38
N GLU A 56 2.34 -21.99 -16.18
CA GLU A 56 3.40 -21.09 -15.79
C GLU A 56 3.69 -20.08 -16.92
N GLU A 57 4.09 -18.87 -16.55
CA GLU A 57 4.37 -17.79 -17.49
C GLU A 57 5.74 -17.98 -18.14
N HIS A 58 5.78 -17.91 -19.48
CA HIS A 58 6.97 -17.99 -20.29
C HIS A 58 7.08 -16.74 -21.18
N ALA A 59 8.23 -16.10 -21.20
CA ALA A 59 8.51 -14.96 -22.07
C ALA A 59 9.70 -15.28 -22.98
N LEU A 60 9.66 -14.80 -24.23
CA LEU A 60 10.83 -14.84 -25.08
C LEU A 60 11.95 -13.93 -24.54
N ALA A 61 13.19 -14.36 -24.63
CA ALA A 61 14.34 -13.51 -24.37
C ALA A 61 14.25 -12.25 -25.23
N ARG A 62 14.51 -11.07 -24.64
CA ARG A 62 14.31 -9.80 -25.33
C ARG A 62 15.28 -8.72 -24.88
N THR A 63 15.49 -7.78 -25.77
CA THR A 63 16.06 -6.49 -25.45
C THR A 63 14.98 -5.41 -25.44
N GLU A 64 15.18 -4.40 -24.62
CA GLU A 64 14.29 -3.23 -24.53
C GLU A 64 15.09 -1.99 -24.93
N ARG A 65 14.50 -1.10 -25.73
CA ARG A 65 15.11 0.17 -26.09
C ARG A 65 14.12 1.30 -25.90
N LYS A 66 14.50 2.28 -25.07
CA LYS A 66 13.73 3.52 -24.89
C LYS A 66 13.85 4.37 -26.18
N THR A 67 12.70 4.71 -26.78
CA THR A 67 12.60 5.54 -27.98
C THR A 67 11.96 6.90 -27.73
N ALA A 68 11.23 7.05 -26.58
CA ALA A 68 10.60 8.29 -26.17
C ALA A 68 10.39 8.29 -24.64
N PRO A 69 10.16 9.46 -24.01
CA PRO A 69 9.73 9.54 -22.61
C PRO A 69 8.39 8.84 -22.37
N GLY A 70 8.23 8.16 -21.21
CA GLY A 70 6.99 7.53 -20.78
C GLY A 70 6.82 6.08 -21.21
N TYR A 71 5.68 5.48 -20.81
CA TYR A 71 5.39 4.04 -20.95
C TYR A 71 5.34 3.55 -22.42
N HIS A 72 4.82 4.34 -23.35
CA HIS A 72 4.72 4.00 -24.78
C HIS A 72 6.05 4.20 -25.56
N GLY A 73 7.09 4.62 -24.87
CA GLY A 73 8.42 4.88 -25.46
C GLY A 73 9.36 3.68 -25.49
N PHE A 74 8.88 2.44 -25.29
CA PHE A 74 9.70 1.25 -25.36
C PHE A 74 9.43 0.48 -26.65
N LEU A 75 10.49 0.16 -27.39
CA LEU A 75 10.49 -0.88 -28.41
C LEU A 75 11.04 -2.16 -27.79
N PHE A 76 10.21 -3.18 -27.81
CA PHE A 76 10.60 -4.53 -27.42
C PHE A 76 11.07 -5.27 -28.66
N HIS A 77 12.26 -5.84 -28.59
CA HIS A 77 12.81 -6.68 -29.65
C HIS A 77 13.00 -8.09 -29.09
N ALA A 78 12.09 -8.98 -29.45
CA ALA A 78 12.20 -10.41 -29.20
C ALA A 78 12.68 -11.07 -30.50
N ASP A 79 13.88 -11.62 -30.48
CA ASP A 79 14.52 -12.29 -31.60
C ASP A 79 15.17 -13.58 -31.08
N PRO A 80 15.14 -14.70 -31.83
CA PRO A 80 15.79 -15.95 -31.40
C PRO A 80 17.29 -15.80 -31.10
N ASN A 81 17.94 -14.75 -31.59
CA ASN A 81 19.36 -14.48 -31.36
C ASN A 81 19.61 -13.71 -30.05
N VAL A 82 18.58 -13.22 -29.39
CA VAL A 82 18.75 -12.55 -28.07
C VAL A 82 19.21 -13.57 -27.05
N THR A 83 20.32 -13.29 -26.42
CA THR A 83 20.93 -14.16 -25.42
C THR A 83 20.26 -14.02 -24.05
N LEU A 84 20.45 -15.04 -23.18
CA LEU A 84 20.01 -14.95 -21.80
C LEU A 84 20.66 -13.76 -21.07
N GLU A 85 21.95 -13.51 -21.30
CA GLU A 85 22.68 -12.41 -20.66
C GLU A 85 22.10 -11.04 -21.03
N GLU A 86 21.73 -10.83 -22.29
CA GLU A 86 21.05 -9.59 -22.74
C GLU A 86 19.69 -9.41 -22.10
N ASP A 87 18.90 -10.49 -21.91
CA ASP A 87 17.63 -10.42 -21.16
C ASP A 87 17.86 -10.08 -19.68
N LEU A 88 18.85 -10.68 -19.05
CA LEU A 88 19.18 -10.41 -17.66
C LEU A 88 19.74 -8.98 -17.47
N LEU A 89 20.51 -8.45 -18.43
CA LEU A 89 21.13 -7.11 -18.39
C LEU A 89 20.12 -5.97 -18.25
N ARG A 90 18.93 -6.11 -18.87
CA ARG A 90 17.87 -5.10 -18.83
C ARG A 90 17.03 -5.12 -17.56
N ARG A 91 17.22 -6.08 -16.66
CA ARG A 91 16.44 -6.20 -15.41
C ARG A 91 16.77 -5.08 -14.43
N ASP A 92 15.91 -4.94 -13.42
CA ASP A 92 16.01 -3.85 -12.44
C ASP A 92 17.17 -4.03 -11.46
N LEU A 93 17.25 -5.19 -10.81
CA LEU A 93 18.21 -5.46 -9.73
C LEU A 93 19.00 -6.74 -10.01
N THR A 94 20.26 -6.77 -9.60
CA THR A 94 21.14 -7.96 -9.71
C THR A 94 20.52 -9.20 -9.08
N ILE A 95 19.84 -9.04 -7.94
CA ILE A 95 19.14 -10.13 -7.24
C ILE A 95 17.95 -10.71 -8.03
N ASN A 96 17.44 -10.01 -9.04
CA ASN A 96 16.39 -10.45 -9.95
C ASN A 96 16.95 -10.84 -11.34
N ALA A 97 18.26 -10.71 -11.54
CA ALA A 97 18.97 -11.03 -12.77
C ALA A 97 19.79 -12.33 -12.64
N ILE A 98 19.26 -13.28 -11.88
CA ILE A 98 19.79 -14.64 -11.73
C ILE A 98 18.84 -15.57 -12.48
N ALA A 99 19.40 -16.50 -13.24
CA ALA A 99 18.66 -17.54 -13.93
C ALA A 99 19.06 -18.93 -13.42
N GLN A 100 18.20 -19.92 -13.63
CA GLN A 100 18.47 -21.31 -13.36
C GLN A 100 18.06 -22.15 -14.57
N ASP A 101 18.94 -23.00 -15.06
CA ASP A 101 18.62 -23.93 -16.13
C ASP A 101 17.80 -25.14 -15.64
N GLU A 102 17.39 -25.99 -16.57
CA GLU A 102 16.62 -27.21 -16.25
C GLU A 102 17.40 -28.24 -15.43
N ALA A 103 18.73 -28.20 -15.45
CA ALA A 103 19.59 -29.05 -14.62
C ALA A 103 19.81 -28.48 -13.20
N GLY A 104 19.28 -27.30 -12.92
CA GLY A 104 19.44 -26.61 -11.65
C GLY A 104 20.69 -25.74 -11.53
N THR A 105 21.46 -25.58 -12.62
CA THR A 105 22.65 -24.74 -12.65
C THR A 105 22.27 -23.26 -12.61
N LEU A 106 22.89 -22.51 -11.69
CA LEU A 106 22.67 -21.07 -11.60
C LEU A 106 23.55 -20.30 -12.59
N ILE A 107 22.94 -19.36 -13.30
CA ILE A 107 23.59 -18.45 -14.23
C ILE A 107 23.42 -17.03 -13.69
N ASP A 108 24.53 -16.44 -13.27
CA ASP A 108 24.56 -15.15 -12.54
C ASP A 108 25.68 -14.25 -13.06
N PRO A 109 25.52 -13.69 -14.27
CA PRO A 109 26.56 -12.86 -14.89
C PRO A 109 26.79 -11.52 -14.18
N PHE A 110 25.81 -11.07 -13.37
CA PHE A 110 25.83 -9.74 -12.72
C PHE A 110 26.08 -9.79 -11.21
N GLY A 111 26.32 -10.95 -10.63
CA GLY A 111 26.69 -11.11 -9.23
C GLY A 111 25.52 -10.96 -8.25
N GLY A 112 24.33 -11.34 -8.67
CA GLY A 112 23.12 -11.30 -7.85
C GLY A 112 23.23 -12.16 -6.60
N GLN A 113 23.87 -13.34 -6.66
CA GLN A 113 24.11 -14.17 -5.48
C GLN A 113 25.01 -13.48 -4.44
N ARG A 114 26.05 -12.76 -4.91
CA ARG A 114 26.90 -11.95 -4.03
C ARG A 114 26.12 -10.84 -3.36
N ASP A 115 25.25 -10.14 -4.11
CA ASP A 115 24.44 -9.06 -3.58
C ASP A 115 23.33 -9.59 -2.64
N LEU A 116 22.76 -10.78 -2.88
CA LEU A 116 21.87 -11.48 -1.93
C LEU A 116 22.59 -11.76 -0.60
N ALA A 117 23.78 -12.35 -0.66
CA ALA A 117 24.56 -12.66 0.53
C ALA A 117 24.98 -11.39 1.29
N ALA A 118 25.30 -10.30 0.57
CA ALA A 118 25.63 -8.99 1.13
C ALA A 118 24.41 -8.15 1.53
N LYS A 119 23.18 -8.64 1.29
CA LYS A 119 21.92 -7.92 1.51
C LYS A 119 21.90 -6.55 0.82
N ARG A 120 22.18 -6.54 -0.48
CA ARG A 120 22.30 -5.33 -1.30
C ARG A 120 21.24 -5.30 -2.41
N LEU A 121 20.59 -4.15 -2.56
CA LEU A 121 19.73 -3.81 -3.70
C LEU A 121 20.58 -2.98 -4.68
N ARG A 122 21.10 -3.65 -5.72
CA ARG A 122 21.96 -3.06 -6.74
C ARG A 122 21.30 -3.15 -8.09
N HIS A 123 21.30 -2.06 -8.88
CA HIS A 123 20.87 -2.09 -10.27
C HIS A 123 21.82 -2.93 -11.13
N VAL A 124 21.29 -3.54 -12.18
CA VAL A 124 22.08 -4.44 -13.05
C VAL A 124 23.03 -3.65 -13.94
N SER A 125 22.51 -2.60 -14.58
CA SER A 125 23.23 -1.84 -15.61
C SER A 125 22.69 -0.41 -15.74
N PRO A 126 23.35 0.49 -16.52
CA PRO A 126 22.80 1.81 -16.81
C PRO A 126 21.41 1.81 -17.48
N ALA A 127 20.99 0.70 -18.10
CA ALA A 127 19.63 0.53 -18.61
C ALA A 127 18.55 0.66 -17.50
N PHE A 128 18.93 0.60 -16.24
CA PHE A 128 18.03 0.93 -15.12
C PHE A 128 17.35 2.30 -15.30
N ALA A 129 18.07 3.29 -15.81
CA ALA A 129 17.56 4.64 -16.01
C ALA A 129 16.51 4.75 -17.15
N GLU A 130 16.34 3.73 -17.96
CA GLU A 130 15.35 3.75 -19.05
C GLU A 130 13.91 3.74 -18.52
N ASP A 131 13.64 3.11 -17.36
CA ASP A 131 12.31 3.04 -16.78
C ASP A 131 12.28 3.59 -15.34
N PRO A 132 11.79 4.82 -15.12
CA PRO A 132 11.77 5.43 -13.79
C PRO A 132 10.90 4.70 -12.76
N VAL A 133 10.01 3.79 -13.17
CA VAL A 133 9.26 2.94 -12.21
C VAL A 133 10.20 2.03 -11.41
N ARG A 134 11.40 1.76 -11.91
CA ARG A 134 12.40 0.95 -11.22
C ARG A 134 12.83 1.57 -9.89
N ILE A 135 12.73 2.91 -9.74
CA ILE A 135 12.92 3.60 -8.45
C ILE A 135 11.89 3.12 -7.42
N LEU A 136 10.60 3.08 -7.80
CA LEU A 136 9.55 2.58 -6.90
C LEU A 136 9.72 1.08 -6.61
N ARG A 137 10.18 0.31 -7.61
CA ARG A 137 10.48 -1.12 -7.43
C ARG A 137 11.60 -1.36 -6.43
N VAL A 138 12.71 -0.62 -6.51
CA VAL A 138 13.81 -0.67 -5.50
C VAL A 138 13.26 -0.35 -4.12
N ALA A 139 12.47 0.71 -4.00
CA ALA A 139 11.85 1.12 -2.74
C ALA A 139 10.91 0.03 -2.17
N ARG A 140 10.10 -0.62 -3.03
CA ARG A 140 9.27 -1.76 -2.64
C ARG A 140 10.11 -2.97 -2.20
N PHE A 141 11.20 -3.27 -2.92
CA PHE A 141 12.08 -4.36 -2.49
C PHE A 141 12.77 -4.06 -1.15
N ALA A 142 13.06 -2.80 -0.83
CA ALA A 142 13.52 -2.40 0.50
C ALA A 142 12.45 -2.66 1.58
N ALA A 143 11.16 -2.46 1.27
CA ALA A 143 10.06 -2.79 2.17
C ALA A 143 9.87 -4.32 2.36
N ARG A 144 10.14 -5.12 1.31
CA ARG A 144 10.08 -6.59 1.33
C ARG A 144 11.27 -7.20 2.07
N PHE A 145 12.45 -6.63 1.91
CA PHE A 145 13.72 -7.09 2.49
C PHE A 145 14.27 -5.99 3.40
N ALA A 146 13.66 -5.84 4.58
CA ALA A 146 13.92 -4.72 5.49
C ALA A 146 15.38 -4.60 5.93
N ASP A 147 16.10 -5.71 5.94
CA ASP A 147 17.52 -5.82 6.28
C ASP A 147 18.48 -5.60 5.08
N PHE A 148 17.93 -5.34 3.89
CA PHE A 148 18.73 -4.99 2.71
C PHE A 148 18.92 -3.49 2.61
N SER A 149 20.13 -3.08 2.16
CA SER A 149 20.47 -1.68 1.87
C SER A 149 20.57 -1.44 0.37
N VAL A 150 20.17 -0.25 -0.07
CA VAL A 150 20.38 0.17 -1.47
C VAL A 150 21.87 0.46 -1.66
N ALA A 151 22.48 -0.07 -2.71
CA ALA A 151 23.88 0.17 -3.05
C ALA A 151 24.10 1.66 -3.38
N ASP A 152 25.27 2.20 -3.03
CA ASP A 152 25.53 3.64 -3.15
C ASP A 152 25.46 4.14 -4.60
N GLU A 153 25.97 3.35 -5.55
CA GLU A 153 25.87 3.65 -6.99
C GLU A 153 24.41 3.63 -7.48
N THR A 154 23.58 2.74 -6.95
CA THR A 154 22.14 2.70 -7.28
C THR A 154 21.43 3.91 -6.70
N ARG A 155 21.74 4.29 -5.47
CA ARG A 155 21.22 5.49 -4.81
C ARG A 155 21.58 6.75 -5.59
N THR A 156 22.84 6.85 -6.04
CA THR A 156 23.31 7.96 -6.87
C THR A 156 22.55 8.04 -8.17
N LEU A 157 22.42 6.93 -8.90
CA LEU A 157 21.66 6.86 -10.14
C LEU A 157 20.19 7.25 -9.96
N MET A 158 19.54 6.76 -8.89
CA MET A 158 18.14 7.13 -8.57
C MET A 158 18.00 8.65 -8.33
N ARG A 159 18.94 9.27 -7.60
CA ARG A 159 18.95 10.73 -7.36
C ARG A 159 19.13 11.52 -8.66
N GLU A 160 19.99 11.07 -9.54
CA GLU A 160 20.20 11.68 -10.86
C GLU A 160 18.93 11.61 -11.72
N MET A 161 18.28 10.45 -11.77
CA MET A 161 17.00 10.29 -12.49
C MET A 161 15.91 11.21 -11.95
N VAL A 162 15.80 11.34 -10.62
CA VAL A 162 14.84 12.26 -9.97
C VAL A 162 15.18 13.72 -10.29
N ALA A 163 16.46 14.11 -10.23
CA ALA A 163 16.90 15.46 -10.56
C ALA A 163 16.64 15.83 -12.02
N GLN A 164 16.69 14.86 -12.93
CA GLN A 164 16.35 15.01 -14.35
C GLN A 164 14.84 15.04 -14.62
N GLY A 165 13.99 14.83 -13.60
CA GLY A 165 12.54 14.85 -13.73
C GLY A 165 11.92 13.57 -14.32
N GLU A 166 12.68 12.47 -14.42
CA GLU A 166 12.19 11.22 -15.01
C GLU A 166 10.96 10.67 -14.27
N VAL A 167 10.86 10.84 -12.96
CA VAL A 167 9.72 10.36 -12.16
C VAL A 167 8.43 11.14 -12.43
N ASP A 168 8.52 12.36 -12.96
CA ASP A 168 7.34 13.20 -13.26
C ASP A 168 6.57 12.68 -14.49
N ALA A 169 7.22 11.87 -15.32
CA ALA A 169 6.62 11.24 -16.49
C ALA A 169 5.89 9.91 -16.17
N LEU A 170 5.93 9.46 -14.92
CA LEU A 170 5.26 8.23 -14.51
C LEU A 170 3.74 8.38 -14.55
N VAL A 171 3.07 7.41 -15.18
CA VAL A 171 1.61 7.34 -15.19
C VAL A 171 1.07 6.90 -13.82
N ALA A 172 -0.06 7.44 -13.45
CA ALA A 172 -0.68 7.26 -12.13
C ALA A 172 -0.86 5.77 -11.76
N GLU A 173 -1.27 4.95 -12.72
CA GLU A 173 -1.52 3.53 -12.51
C GLU A 173 -0.26 2.75 -12.12
N ARG A 174 0.89 3.06 -12.75
CA ARG A 174 2.16 2.41 -12.43
C ARG A 174 2.66 2.83 -11.05
N VAL A 175 2.49 4.13 -10.71
CA VAL A 175 2.82 4.63 -9.36
C VAL A 175 1.95 3.93 -8.33
N TRP A 176 0.63 3.87 -8.56
CA TRP A 176 -0.29 3.21 -7.63
C TRP A 176 0.01 1.71 -7.46
N GLN A 177 0.30 1.00 -8.54
CA GLN A 177 0.61 -0.44 -8.47
C GLN A 177 1.81 -0.73 -7.56
N GLU A 178 2.91 0.03 -7.71
CA GLU A 178 4.08 -0.18 -6.87
C GLU A 178 3.85 0.32 -5.43
N LEU A 179 3.13 1.44 -5.26
CA LEU A 179 2.74 1.93 -3.93
C LEU A 179 1.86 0.92 -3.19
N ALA A 180 0.84 0.39 -3.85
CA ALA A 180 -0.07 -0.59 -3.26
C ALA A 180 0.67 -1.87 -2.84
N ARG A 181 1.55 -2.39 -3.71
CA ARG A 181 2.40 -3.55 -3.38
C ARG A 181 3.35 -3.24 -2.23
N GLY A 182 3.98 -2.07 -2.23
CA GLY A 182 4.88 -1.64 -1.16
C GLY A 182 4.18 -1.47 0.19
N LEU A 183 2.97 -0.92 0.20
CA LEU A 183 2.13 -0.85 1.41
C LEU A 183 1.82 -2.25 1.97
N MET A 184 1.71 -3.28 1.12
CA MET A 184 1.41 -4.66 1.54
C MET A 184 2.64 -5.47 1.96
N GLU A 185 3.85 -4.94 1.79
CA GLU A 185 5.07 -5.61 2.24
C GLU A 185 5.20 -5.64 3.78
N ALA A 186 6.21 -6.35 4.27
CA ALA A 186 6.42 -6.60 5.69
C ALA A 186 6.80 -5.33 6.48
N THR A 187 7.55 -4.41 5.86
CA THR A 187 8.03 -3.18 6.50
C THR A 187 7.82 -1.99 5.54
N PRO A 188 6.57 -1.54 5.39
CA PRO A 188 6.22 -0.50 4.41
C PRO A 188 6.99 0.82 4.58
N SER A 189 7.38 1.16 5.82
CA SER A 189 8.17 2.36 6.12
C SER A 189 9.41 2.48 5.25
N ARG A 190 10.10 1.35 4.99
CA ARG A 190 11.32 1.31 4.21
C ARG A 190 11.15 1.80 2.77
N MET A 191 9.96 1.58 2.17
CA MET A 191 9.64 2.14 0.85
C MET A 191 9.71 3.66 0.86
N PHE A 192 9.07 4.29 1.85
CA PHE A 192 9.01 5.75 1.96
C PHE A 192 10.37 6.35 2.30
N GLU A 193 11.14 5.69 3.15
CA GLU A 193 12.53 6.11 3.48
C GLU A 193 13.42 6.12 2.24
N VAL A 194 13.37 5.08 1.41
CA VAL A 194 14.16 5.00 0.16
C VAL A 194 13.70 6.04 -0.85
N LEU A 195 12.39 6.23 -1.04
CA LEU A 195 11.84 7.25 -1.93
C LEU A 195 12.21 8.66 -1.46
N ARG A 196 12.23 8.89 -0.15
CA ARG A 196 12.63 10.18 0.43
C ARG A 196 14.12 10.43 0.26
N ASP A 197 14.95 9.43 0.52
CA ASP A 197 16.41 9.55 0.39
C ASP A 197 16.86 9.91 -1.04
N CYS A 198 16.19 9.40 -2.06
CA CYS A 198 16.48 9.75 -3.45
C CYS A 198 15.70 10.97 -3.96
N GLY A 199 14.82 11.58 -3.15
CA GLY A 199 14.01 12.74 -3.53
C GLY A 199 12.73 12.41 -4.31
N ALA A 200 12.47 11.15 -4.65
CA ALA A 200 11.29 10.75 -5.40
C ALA A 200 9.99 10.96 -4.61
N LEU A 201 10.03 10.84 -3.27
CA LEU A 201 8.85 11.05 -2.41
C LEU A 201 8.30 12.47 -2.56
N ALA A 202 9.18 13.48 -2.55
CA ALA A 202 8.79 14.88 -2.72
C ALA A 202 8.12 15.19 -4.07
N ARG A 203 8.43 14.39 -5.10
CA ARG A 203 7.84 14.54 -6.44
C ARG A 203 6.50 13.80 -6.57
N LEU A 204 6.44 12.56 -6.06
CA LEU A 204 5.29 11.67 -6.24
C LEU A 204 4.20 11.85 -5.18
N LEU A 205 4.60 12.07 -3.93
CA LEU A 205 3.74 12.20 -2.76
C LEU A 205 4.22 13.33 -1.84
N PRO A 206 4.23 14.58 -2.32
CA PRO A 206 4.67 15.74 -1.52
C PRO A 206 3.87 15.91 -0.23
N GLU A 207 2.63 15.42 -0.20
CA GLU A 207 1.76 15.44 0.98
C GLU A 207 2.31 14.56 2.11
N VAL A 208 2.99 13.48 1.76
CA VAL A 208 3.65 12.57 2.71
C VAL A 208 5.03 13.13 3.07
N ASP A 209 5.83 13.55 2.09
CA ASP A 209 7.19 14.03 2.30
C ASP A 209 7.27 15.21 3.27
N ARG A 210 6.32 16.13 3.21
CA ARG A 210 6.26 17.31 4.08
C ARG A 210 5.97 17.03 5.56
N LEU A 211 5.64 15.78 5.94
CA LEU A 211 5.35 15.44 7.33
C LEU A 211 6.61 15.37 8.19
N TRP A 212 7.77 15.09 7.59
CA TRP A 212 9.04 15.10 8.33
C TRP A 212 9.42 16.51 8.74
N GLY A 213 9.89 16.65 9.97
CA GLY A 213 10.24 17.93 10.59
C GLY A 213 9.01 18.67 11.15
N VAL A 214 7.80 18.12 11.05
CA VAL A 214 6.59 18.73 11.62
C VAL A 214 6.38 18.19 13.04
N PRO A 215 6.52 19.04 14.09
CA PRO A 215 6.47 18.58 15.47
C PRO A 215 5.03 18.36 15.95
N GLN A 216 4.83 17.30 16.76
CA GLN A 216 3.61 17.00 17.49
C GLN A 216 3.83 17.16 18.99
N ARG A 217 2.73 17.14 19.76
CA ARG A 217 2.80 17.18 21.22
C ARG A 217 3.37 15.89 21.78
N ALA A 218 4.48 15.97 22.52
CA ALA A 218 5.18 14.82 23.12
C ALA A 218 4.28 14.00 24.09
N ASP A 219 3.28 14.65 24.74
CA ASP A 219 2.34 13.98 25.64
C ASP A 219 1.53 12.86 24.97
N TYR A 220 1.30 12.99 23.65
CA TYR A 220 0.52 12.04 22.86
C TYR A 220 1.37 11.28 21.83
N HIS A 221 2.50 11.85 21.42
CA HIS A 221 3.39 11.31 20.40
C HIS A 221 4.84 11.43 20.88
N PRO A 222 5.34 10.42 21.62
CA PRO A 222 6.71 10.44 22.15
C PRO A 222 7.79 10.58 21.08
N GLU A 223 7.52 10.13 19.86
CA GLU A 223 8.37 10.28 18.67
C GLU A 223 8.46 11.72 18.15
N ILE A 224 7.53 12.60 18.54
CA ILE A 224 7.42 14.02 18.20
C ILE A 224 7.25 14.30 16.70
N ASP A 225 8.08 13.76 15.83
CA ASP A 225 8.06 13.99 14.37
C ASP A 225 6.88 13.25 13.72
N THR A 226 6.06 14.00 12.95
CA THR A 226 4.87 13.44 12.29
C THR A 226 5.22 12.43 11.18
N GLY A 227 6.31 12.64 10.46
CA GLY A 227 6.77 11.70 9.41
C GLY A 227 7.26 10.38 10.02
N VAL A 228 8.02 10.46 11.12
CA VAL A 228 8.46 9.28 11.89
C VAL A 228 7.24 8.53 12.43
N HIS A 229 6.27 9.23 13.02
CA HIS A 229 5.02 8.63 13.47
C HIS A 229 4.31 7.87 12.34
N LEU A 230 4.14 8.49 11.19
CA LEU A 230 3.48 7.85 10.04
C LEU A 230 4.18 6.54 9.65
N MET A 231 5.51 6.50 9.63
CA MET A 231 6.27 5.28 9.32
C MET A 231 5.97 4.17 10.34
N MET A 232 5.92 4.50 11.61
CA MET A 232 5.59 3.55 12.68
C MET A 232 4.15 3.04 12.57
N VAL A 233 3.20 3.89 12.18
CA VAL A 233 1.79 3.52 11.93
C VAL A 233 1.69 2.53 10.77
N LEU A 234 2.42 2.75 9.67
CA LEU A 234 2.43 1.84 8.52
C LEU A 234 3.00 0.47 8.87
N ASP A 235 4.10 0.42 9.62
CA ASP A 235 4.68 -0.84 10.08
C ASP A 235 3.77 -1.55 11.09
N MET A 236 3.05 -0.81 11.94
CA MET A 236 2.03 -1.38 12.81
C MET A 236 0.88 -1.98 12.01
N ALA A 237 0.43 -1.33 10.94
CA ALA A 237 -0.61 -1.86 10.07
C ALA A 237 -0.14 -3.16 9.36
N ALA A 238 1.14 -3.24 8.99
CA ALA A 238 1.72 -4.49 8.47
C ALA A 238 1.74 -5.60 9.52
N ARG A 239 2.15 -5.28 10.74
CA ARG A 239 2.22 -6.19 11.86
C ARG A 239 0.84 -6.72 12.30
N LEU A 240 -0.20 -5.91 12.17
CA LEU A 240 -1.59 -6.30 12.40
C LEU A 240 -2.26 -6.95 11.17
N HIS A 241 -1.50 -7.28 10.13
CA HIS A 241 -1.99 -7.90 8.89
C HIS A 241 -3.16 -7.15 8.25
N ALA A 242 -3.16 -5.82 8.36
CA ALA A 242 -4.22 -4.98 7.84
C ALA A 242 -4.34 -5.09 6.31
N SER A 243 -5.58 -4.95 5.81
CA SER A 243 -5.89 -4.92 4.38
C SER A 243 -5.30 -3.69 3.67
N LEU A 244 -5.19 -3.72 2.35
CA LEU A 244 -4.71 -2.58 1.57
C LEU A 244 -5.53 -1.29 1.83
N PRO A 245 -6.87 -1.32 1.90
CA PRO A 245 -7.65 -0.15 2.27
C PRO A 245 -7.26 0.44 3.62
N VAL A 246 -7.04 -0.40 4.63
CA VAL A 246 -6.62 0.05 5.98
C VAL A 246 -5.23 0.66 5.93
N ARG A 247 -4.26 0.04 5.25
CA ARG A 247 -2.89 0.57 5.15
C ARG A 247 -2.85 1.89 4.39
N PHE A 248 -3.67 2.04 3.34
CA PHE A 248 -3.80 3.32 2.63
C PHE A 248 -4.51 4.37 3.50
N ALA A 249 -5.49 3.99 4.32
CA ALA A 249 -6.10 4.89 5.28
C ALA A 249 -5.10 5.35 6.34
N CYS A 250 -4.25 4.46 6.85
CA CYS A 250 -3.14 4.80 7.73
C CYS A 250 -2.16 5.79 7.07
N LEU A 251 -1.84 5.61 5.77
CA LEU A 251 -0.99 6.56 5.04
C LEU A 251 -1.60 7.97 4.98
N GLY A 252 -2.94 8.05 4.87
CA GLY A 252 -3.65 9.31 4.63
C GLY A 252 -4.14 10.06 5.87
N HIS A 253 -4.23 9.41 7.04
CA HIS A 253 -4.99 9.93 8.19
C HIS A 253 -4.51 11.30 8.68
N ASP A 254 -3.22 11.55 8.64
CA ASP A 254 -2.57 12.72 9.23
C ASP A 254 -1.91 13.67 8.21
N LEU A 255 -2.16 13.53 6.91
CA LEU A 255 -1.54 14.39 5.87
C LEU A 255 -1.76 15.89 6.12
N GLY A 256 -2.90 16.25 6.72
CA GLY A 256 -3.23 17.62 7.08
C GLY A 256 -2.34 18.24 8.15
N LYS A 257 -1.59 17.45 8.91
CA LYS A 257 -0.61 17.97 9.88
C LYS A 257 0.54 18.70 9.17
N GLY A 258 0.95 18.21 7.99
CA GLY A 258 1.98 18.84 7.16
C GLY A 258 1.62 20.22 6.58
N THR A 259 0.37 20.66 6.75
CA THR A 259 -0.11 21.98 6.32
C THR A 259 -0.49 22.89 7.49
N THR A 260 -0.11 22.52 8.70
CA THR A 260 -0.38 23.35 9.89
C THR A 260 0.48 24.60 9.87
N PRO A 261 -0.10 25.79 10.04
CA PRO A 261 0.67 27.04 10.16
C PRO A 261 1.68 26.97 11.33
N VAL A 262 2.86 27.54 11.13
CA VAL A 262 3.97 27.45 12.10
C VAL A 262 3.61 28.04 13.47
N ASP A 263 2.82 29.09 13.50
CA ASP A 263 2.33 29.77 14.71
C ASP A 263 1.32 28.94 15.52
N VAL A 264 0.75 27.89 14.92
CA VAL A 264 -0.20 26.96 15.58
C VAL A 264 0.50 25.74 16.17
N LEU A 265 1.69 25.39 15.68
CA LEU A 265 2.46 24.23 16.11
C LEU A 265 2.76 24.30 17.64
N PRO A 266 2.84 23.14 18.30
CA PRO A 266 2.64 21.77 17.84
C PRO A 266 1.18 21.29 17.86
N ARG A 267 0.22 22.20 17.83
CA ARG A 267 -1.22 21.87 17.76
C ARG A 267 -1.65 21.82 16.31
N HIS A 268 -2.36 20.76 15.94
CA HIS A 268 -2.79 20.55 14.57
C HIS A 268 -4.30 20.76 14.42
N LEU A 269 -4.78 21.94 14.84
CA LEU A 269 -6.23 22.24 14.80
C LEU A 269 -6.78 22.10 13.39
N GLY A 270 -7.85 21.31 13.24
CA GLY A 270 -8.52 21.06 11.95
C GLY A 270 -7.70 20.26 10.95
N HIS A 271 -6.68 19.49 11.39
CA HIS A 271 -5.92 18.62 10.51
C HIS A 271 -6.79 17.51 9.89
N GLU A 272 -7.84 17.08 10.57
CA GLU A 272 -8.73 16.03 10.09
C GLU A 272 -9.39 16.41 8.76
N GLN A 273 -9.94 17.64 8.67
CA GLN A 273 -10.56 18.14 7.44
C GLN A 273 -9.53 18.37 6.34
N ARG A 274 -8.34 18.87 6.69
CA ARG A 274 -7.23 19.04 5.73
C ARG A 274 -6.72 17.68 5.24
N SER A 275 -6.59 16.68 6.14
CA SER A 275 -6.22 15.31 5.76
C SER A 275 -7.23 14.71 4.78
N ALA A 276 -8.52 14.84 5.07
CA ALA A 276 -9.57 14.34 4.18
C ALA A 276 -9.55 15.01 2.79
N ALA A 277 -9.26 16.31 2.71
CA ALA A 277 -9.08 16.99 1.42
C ALA A 277 -7.88 16.45 0.65
N LEU A 278 -6.71 16.35 1.30
CA LEU A 278 -5.48 15.84 0.70
C LEU A 278 -5.60 14.37 0.26
N VAL A 279 -6.26 13.52 1.06
CA VAL A 279 -6.52 12.11 0.70
C VAL A 279 -7.34 12.01 -0.58
N ARG A 280 -8.35 12.87 -0.75
CA ARG A 280 -9.16 12.90 -1.99
C ARG A 280 -8.32 13.33 -3.19
N GLU A 281 -7.47 14.35 -3.03
CA GLU A 281 -6.57 14.82 -4.09
C GLU A 281 -5.56 13.74 -4.49
N VAL A 282 -4.87 13.11 -3.53
CA VAL A 282 -3.96 11.99 -3.76
C VAL A 282 -4.69 10.83 -4.42
N GLY A 283 -5.88 10.49 -3.91
CA GLY A 283 -6.69 9.40 -4.42
C GLY A 283 -7.14 9.60 -5.88
N ALA A 284 -7.47 10.83 -6.25
CA ALA A 284 -7.81 11.19 -7.63
C ALA A 284 -6.57 11.19 -8.53
N ARG A 285 -5.47 11.82 -8.10
CA ARG A 285 -4.20 11.92 -8.83
C ARG A 285 -3.60 10.55 -9.15
N LEU A 286 -3.58 9.64 -8.18
CA LEU A 286 -3.01 8.30 -8.33
C LEU A 286 -4.01 7.23 -8.77
N ARG A 287 -5.26 7.60 -9.07
CA ARG A 287 -6.34 6.68 -9.47
C ARG A 287 -6.53 5.52 -8.47
N VAL A 288 -6.45 5.85 -7.18
CA VAL A 288 -6.60 4.87 -6.10
C VAL A 288 -7.99 4.23 -6.14
N PRO A 289 -8.13 2.91 -5.92
CA PRO A 289 -9.42 2.22 -5.90
C PRO A 289 -10.41 2.82 -4.89
N VAL A 290 -11.70 2.76 -5.23
CA VAL A 290 -12.79 3.38 -4.45
C VAL A 290 -12.78 2.93 -3.00
N ALA A 291 -12.60 1.62 -2.73
CA ALA A 291 -12.58 1.07 -1.38
C ALA A 291 -11.49 1.74 -0.50
N CYS A 292 -10.28 1.92 -1.06
CA CYS A 292 -9.18 2.59 -0.35
C CYS A 292 -9.49 4.07 -0.08
N ARG A 293 -10.03 4.78 -1.10
CA ARG A 293 -10.35 6.22 -0.98
C ARG A 293 -11.45 6.49 0.05
N GLU A 294 -12.53 5.69 0.01
CA GLU A 294 -13.66 5.87 0.93
C GLU A 294 -13.26 5.60 2.38
N LEU A 295 -12.49 4.54 2.63
CA LEU A 295 -12.01 4.26 3.99
C LEU A 295 -11.05 5.34 4.47
N ALA A 296 -10.10 5.77 3.64
CA ALA A 296 -9.13 6.80 4.02
C ALA A 296 -9.79 8.16 4.31
N ASP A 297 -10.84 8.55 3.56
CA ASP A 297 -11.60 9.76 3.84
C ASP A 297 -12.31 9.69 5.20
N VAL A 298 -12.92 8.57 5.53
CA VAL A 298 -13.59 8.38 6.83
C VAL A 298 -12.58 8.38 7.98
N VAL A 299 -11.47 7.65 7.85
CA VAL A 299 -10.40 7.62 8.86
C VAL A 299 -9.82 9.01 9.08
N ALA A 300 -9.48 9.72 8.02
CA ALA A 300 -8.95 11.08 8.10
C ALA A 300 -9.87 12.02 8.89
N ARG A 301 -11.19 11.94 8.69
CA ARG A 301 -12.15 12.80 9.38
C ARG A 301 -12.46 12.40 10.82
N GLU A 302 -12.46 11.11 11.12
CA GLU A 302 -13.07 10.61 12.35
C GLU A 302 -12.08 9.93 13.33
N HIS A 303 -10.79 9.68 12.96
CA HIS A 303 -9.83 8.99 13.84
C HIS A 303 -9.71 9.68 15.21
N GLY A 304 -9.66 11.01 15.25
CA GLY A 304 -9.62 11.77 16.50
C GLY A 304 -10.86 11.56 17.38
N ASN A 305 -12.04 11.37 16.80
CA ASN A 305 -13.26 11.05 17.54
C ASN A 305 -13.25 9.61 18.06
N VAL A 306 -12.70 8.66 17.30
CA VAL A 306 -12.50 7.27 17.73
C VAL A 306 -11.56 7.21 18.92
N HIS A 307 -10.43 7.90 18.91
CA HIS A 307 -9.48 7.93 20.02
C HIS A 307 -10.12 8.47 21.31
N ARG A 308 -10.96 9.48 21.19
CA ARG A 308 -11.68 10.09 22.34
C ARG A 308 -12.95 9.35 22.76
N SER A 309 -13.28 8.23 22.11
CA SER A 309 -14.58 7.55 22.29
C SER A 309 -14.81 7.00 23.69
N ALA A 310 -13.77 6.81 24.51
CA ALA A 310 -13.92 6.41 25.92
C ALA A 310 -14.74 7.42 26.73
N GLY A 311 -14.65 8.71 26.40
CA GLY A 311 -15.41 9.79 27.07
C GLY A 311 -16.71 10.19 26.36
N LEU A 312 -17.11 9.50 25.27
CA LEU A 312 -18.34 9.80 24.56
C LEU A 312 -19.55 9.12 25.21
N ASP A 313 -20.66 9.85 25.30
CA ASP A 313 -21.98 9.29 25.66
C ASP A 313 -22.54 8.45 24.48
N ALA A 314 -23.61 7.68 24.78
CA ALA A 314 -24.24 6.82 23.79
C ALA A 314 -24.74 7.60 22.55
N ALA A 315 -25.25 8.80 22.74
CA ALA A 315 -25.74 9.63 21.64
C ALA A 315 -24.60 10.08 20.71
N ALA A 316 -23.45 10.46 21.27
CA ALA A 316 -22.26 10.80 20.48
C ALA A 316 -21.69 9.58 19.75
N ILE A 317 -21.69 8.40 20.38
CA ILE A 317 -21.26 7.14 19.74
C ILE A 317 -22.18 6.80 18.55
N VAL A 318 -23.51 6.85 18.73
CA VAL A 318 -24.48 6.58 17.67
C VAL A 318 -24.28 7.55 16.49
N ARG A 319 -24.07 8.84 16.76
CA ARG A 319 -23.74 9.84 15.71
C ARG A 319 -22.42 9.55 15.03
N LEU A 320 -21.39 9.08 15.76
CA LEU A 320 -20.11 8.69 15.15
C LEU A 320 -20.28 7.52 14.19
N ILE A 321 -21.00 6.47 14.60
CA ILE A 321 -21.31 5.32 13.76
C ILE A 321 -22.07 5.75 12.49
N GLU A 322 -23.03 6.67 12.63
CA GLU A 322 -23.82 7.21 11.51
C GLU A 322 -22.94 7.98 10.51
N ARG A 323 -22.06 8.90 10.98
CA ARG A 323 -21.13 9.64 10.12
C ARG A 323 -20.15 8.73 9.38
N CYS A 324 -19.82 7.57 9.96
CA CYS A 324 -18.96 6.55 9.33
C CYS A 324 -19.74 5.58 8.43
N ASP A 325 -21.06 5.78 8.26
CA ASP A 325 -21.94 4.87 7.53
C ASP A 325 -21.92 3.41 8.05
N GLY A 326 -21.69 3.25 9.36
CA GLY A 326 -21.50 1.95 10.01
C GLY A 326 -22.75 1.06 9.96
N TRP A 327 -23.95 1.65 9.79
CA TRP A 327 -25.19 0.89 9.65
C TRP A 327 -25.24 0.05 8.38
N ARG A 328 -24.81 0.64 7.26
CA ARG A 328 -24.85 0.01 5.94
C ARG A 328 -23.57 -0.76 5.62
N ARG A 329 -22.44 -0.32 6.19
CA ARG A 329 -21.10 -0.86 5.90
C ARG A 329 -20.35 -1.20 7.18
N PRO A 330 -20.83 -2.19 7.96
CA PRO A 330 -20.22 -2.55 9.25
C PRO A 330 -18.79 -3.06 9.12
N GLU A 331 -18.45 -3.74 8.02
CA GLU A 331 -17.10 -4.22 7.75
C GLU A 331 -16.12 -3.05 7.55
N ARG A 332 -16.54 -2.01 6.82
CA ARG A 332 -15.74 -0.79 6.65
C ARG A 332 -15.58 -0.03 7.98
N PHE A 333 -16.59 -0.09 8.84
CA PHE A 333 -16.47 0.50 10.18
C PHE A 333 -15.43 -0.23 11.04
N ASP A 334 -15.37 -1.57 11.00
CA ASP A 334 -14.32 -2.33 11.67
C ASP A 334 -12.92 -2.06 11.09
N GLU A 335 -12.80 -1.95 9.76
CA GLU A 335 -11.56 -1.54 9.10
C GLU A 335 -11.11 -0.13 9.54
N MET A 336 -12.03 0.82 9.70
CA MET A 336 -11.74 2.15 10.23
C MET A 336 -11.23 2.07 11.68
N LEU A 337 -11.84 1.24 12.52
CA LEU A 337 -11.41 1.03 13.92
C LEU A 337 -10.01 0.39 13.95
N LEU A 338 -9.71 -0.53 13.03
CA LEU A 338 -8.38 -1.12 12.89
C LEU A 338 -7.34 -0.07 12.48
N ALA A 339 -7.66 0.83 11.54
CA ALA A 339 -6.76 1.92 11.18
C ALA A 339 -6.45 2.84 12.36
N CYS A 340 -7.45 3.16 13.19
CA CYS A 340 -7.25 3.93 14.42
C CYS A 340 -6.43 3.16 15.49
N GLU A 341 -6.56 1.84 15.56
CA GLU A 341 -5.70 1.01 16.42
C GLU A 341 -4.25 1.05 15.92
N CYS A 342 -4.02 0.98 14.59
CA CYS A 342 -2.69 1.11 14.01
C CYS A 342 -2.04 2.46 14.38
N ASP A 343 -2.79 3.56 14.29
CA ASP A 343 -2.33 4.89 14.70
C ASP A 343 -1.95 4.91 16.19
N ALA A 344 -2.85 4.46 17.07
CA ALA A 344 -2.60 4.49 18.51
C ALA A 344 -1.39 3.63 18.92
N ARG A 345 -1.24 2.44 18.35
CA ARG A 345 -0.16 1.50 18.64
C ARG A 345 1.11 1.76 17.82
N GLY A 346 1.00 2.54 16.75
CA GLY A 346 2.13 3.02 15.95
C GLY A 346 2.92 4.15 16.60
N ARG A 347 2.73 4.45 17.89
CA ARG A 347 3.49 5.45 18.64
C ARG A 347 4.66 4.79 19.35
N LEU A 348 5.73 5.55 19.54
CA LEU A 348 6.95 5.05 20.16
C LEU A 348 6.67 4.47 21.56
N GLY A 349 7.03 3.21 21.74
CA GLY A 349 6.82 2.48 23.02
C GLY A 349 5.42 1.95 23.24
N LEU A 350 4.43 2.23 22.36
CA LEU A 350 3.03 1.81 22.53
C LEU A 350 2.61 0.60 21.68
N GLY A 351 3.54 -0.07 21.02
CA GLY A 351 3.25 -1.19 20.12
C GLY A 351 2.46 -2.36 20.72
N GLU A 352 2.55 -2.58 22.04
CA GLU A 352 1.80 -3.61 22.78
C GLU A 352 0.70 -3.00 23.66
N ALA A 353 0.43 -1.71 23.56
CA ALA A 353 -0.59 -1.06 24.37
C ALA A 353 -1.99 -1.57 23.98
N ALA A 354 -2.85 -1.71 24.99
CA ALA A 354 -4.25 -2.01 24.75
C ALA A 354 -4.96 -0.83 24.08
N TYR A 355 -5.85 -1.13 23.13
CA TYR A 355 -6.70 -0.14 22.47
C TYR A 355 -8.18 -0.50 22.63
N PRO A 356 -8.77 -0.24 23.82
CA PRO A 356 -10.13 -0.67 24.16
C PRO A 356 -11.22 0.03 23.33
N GLN A 357 -10.91 1.16 22.70
CA GLN A 357 -11.84 1.92 21.86
C GLN A 357 -12.40 1.06 20.72
N ARG A 358 -11.57 0.20 20.10
CA ARG A 358 -12.02 -0.70 19.03
C ARG A 358 -13.11 -1.64 19.51
N ALA A 359 -12.87 -2.39 20.58
CA ALA A 359 -13.85 -3.33 21.14
C ALA A 359 -15.12 -2.62 21.61
N ARG A 360 -14.99 -1.44 22.27
CA ARG A 360 -16.11 -0.63 22.73
C ARG A 360 -17.01 -0.18 21.58
N LEU A 361 -16.44 0.37 20.50
CA LEU A 361 -17.20 0.87 19.36
C LEU A 361 -17.78 -0.26 18.50
N ALA A 362 -17.06 -1.38 18.33
CA ALA A 362 -17.60 -2.57 17.68
C ALA A 362 -18.79 -3.14 18.44
N ARG A 363 -18.72 -3.21 19.78
CA ARG A 363 -19.85 -3.62 20.65
C ARG A 363 -21.02 -2.64 20.52
N ALA A 364 -20.77 -1.34 20.52
CA ALA A 364 -21.80 -0.33 20.34
C ALA A 364 -22.53 -0.46 19.00
N LEU A 365 -21.79 -0.71 17.91
CA LEU A 365 -22.37 -0.98 16.60
C LEU A 365 -23.26 -2.23 16.63
N ALA A 366 -22.77 -3.33 17.21
CA ALA A 366 -23.54 -4.58 17.33
C ALA A 366 -24.85 -4.37 18.08
N ILE A 367 -24.81 -3.69 19.23
CA ILE A 367 -25.99 -3.36 20.03
C ILE A 367 -26.96 -2.48 19.23
N ALA A 368 -26.49 -1.43 18.61
CA ALA A 368 -27.36 -0.52 17.85
C ALA A 368 -27.98 -1.19 16.60
N ARG A 369 -27.31 -2.19 16.00
CA ARG A 369 -27.84 -2.98 14.91
C ARG A 369 -28.87 -4.03 15.35
N SER A 370 -28.87 -4.45 16.60
CA SER A 370 -29.89 -5.38 17.15
C SER A 370 -31.25 -4.72 17.40
N VAL A 371 -31.33 -3.39 17.34
CA VAL A 371 -32.62 -2.67 17.48
C VAL A 371 -33.51 -3.01 16.28
N ASP A 372 -34.73 -3.51 16.56
CA ASP A 372 -35.75 -3.72 15.51
C ASP A 372 -36.30 -2.38 15.04
N THR A 373 -35.71 -1.89 13.95
CA THR A 373 -36.08 -0.60 13.36
C THR A 373 -37.44 -0.63 12.70
N ALA A 374 -37.94 -1.81 12.28
CA ALA A 374 -39.26 -1.96 11.70
C ALA A 374 -40.35 -1.82 12.78
N GLU A 375 -40.15 -2.44 13.94
CA GLU A 375 -41.07 -2.29 15.09
C GLU A 375 -41.10 -0.83 15.59
N VAL A 376 -39.92 -0.18 15.73
CA VAL A 376 -39.85 1.23 16.15
C VAL A 376 -40.57 2.13 15.15
N ALA A 377 -40.40 1.89 13.83
CA ALA A 377 -41.09 2.65 12.81
C ALA A 377 -42.62 2.44 12.84
N ALA A 378 -43.09 1.21 13.07
CA ALA A 378 -44.50 0.91 13.20
C ALA A 378 -45.13 1.61 14.42
N GLN A 379 -44.45 1.58 15.58
CA GLN A 379 -44.89 2.29 16.80
C GLN A 379 -44.93 3.81 16.59
N ALA A 380 -43.96 4.39 15.90
CA ALA A 380 -43.94 5.81 15.58
C ALA A 380 -45.10 6.18 14.63
N ALA A 381 -45.37 5.38 13.62
CA ALA A 381 -46.48 5.58 12.69
C ALA A 381 -47.84 5.50 13.40
N ALA A 382 -48.02 4.54 14.34
CA ALA A 382 -49.23 4.42 15.16
C ALA A 382 -49.51 5.66 16.05
N ARG A 383 -48.46 6.44 16.34
CA ARG A 383 -48.53 7.74 17.04
C ARG A 383 -48.71 8.93 16.09
N GLY A 384 -48.91 8.70 14.79
CA GLY A 384 -49.11 9.73 13.79
C GLY A 384 -47.82 10.42 13.36
N LEU A 385 -46.63 9.86 13.71
CA LEU A 385 -45.33 10.39 13.28
C LEU A 385 -45.02 9.92 11.85
N GLY A 386 -44.45 10.82 11.02
CA GLY A 386 -44.05 10.51 9.66
C GLY A 386 -42.64 11.06 9.33
N GLY A 387 -42.07 10.54 8.26
CA GLY A 387 -40.81 11.04 7.68
C GLY A 387 -39.67 11.22 8.69
N PRO A 388 -39.15 12.43 8.88
CA PRO A 388 -38.00 12.70 9.76
C PRO A 388 -38.23 12.29 11.21
N ALA A 389 -39.46 12.33 11.72
CA ALA A 389 -39.77 11.96 13.09
C ALA A 389 -39.63 10.47 13.36
N VAL A 390 -39.90 9.61 12.35
CA VAL A 390 -39.63 8.16 12.43
C VAL A 390 -38.12 7.92 12.51
N GLY A 391 -37.32 8.62 11.68
CA GLY A 391 -35.86 8.54 11.75
C GLY A 391 -35.30 8.93 13.13
N ALA A 392 -35.84 10.01 13.73
CA ALA A 392 -35.46 10.44 15.08
C ALA A 392 -35.86 9.39 16.13
N ALA A 393 -37.02 8.73 16.03
CA ALA A 393 -37.42 7.65 16.91
C ALA A 393 -36.47 6.43 16.85
N ILE A 394 -36.07 6.03 15.63
CA ILE A 394 -35.10 4.95 15.44
C ILE A 394 -33.75 5.33 16.07
N GLN A 395 -33.28 6.56 15.85
CA GLN A 395 -32.04 7.04 16.45
C GLN A 395 -32.11 7.03 17.97
N ALA A 396 -33.20 7.49 18.56
CA ALA A 396 -33.42 7.48 20.02
C ALA A 396 -33.41 6.05 20.57
N ALA A 397 -34.05 5.09 19.89
CA ALA A 397 -34.04 3.68 20.30
C ALA A 397 -32.60 3.09 20.25
N ARG A 398 -31.82 3.39 19.23
CA ARG A 398 -30.41 2.97 19.17
C ARG A 398 -29.57 3.58 20.28
N VAL A 399 -29.77 4.87 20.61
CA VAL A 399 -29.09 5.55 21.73
C VAL A 399 -29.43 4.87 23.05
N ALA A 400 -30.69 4.59 23.30
CA ALA A 400 -31.12 3.92 24.54
C ALA A 400 -30.52 2.50 24.64
N ALA A 401 -30.53 1.73 23.57
CA ALA A 401 -29.95 0.39 23.55
C ALA A 401 -28.41 0.44 23.79
N VAL A 402 -27.70 1.36 23.15
CA VAL A 402 -26.25 1.52 23.36
C VAL A 402 -25.93 1.96 24.78
N ALA A 403 -26.69 2.89 25.36
CA ALA A 403 -26.51 3.30 26.75
C ALA A 403 -26.64 2.10 27.71
N ALA A 404 -27.74 1.36 27.61
CA ALA A 404 -27.97 0.19 28.47
C ALA A 404 -26.92 -0.92 28.25
N GLY A 405 -26.52 -1.14 26.97
CA GLY A 405 -25.61 -2.23 26.64
C GLY A 405 -24.13 -1.95 26.93
N LEU A 406 -23.69 -0.70 26.94
CA LEU A 406 -22.32 -0.35 27.30
C LEU A 406 -22.06 -0.28 28.79
N ASP A 407 -23.11 -0.03 29.61
CA ASP A 407 -23.03 -0.03 31.06
C ASP A 407 -23.04 -1.46 31.63
N ALA A 408 -23.54 -2.45 30.89
CA ALA A 408 -23.51 -3.85 31.31
C ALA A 408 -22.06 -4.43 31.16
N PRO A 409 -21.62 -5.26 32.13
CA PRO A 409 -20.33 -5.93 32.03
C PRO A 409 -20.28 -6.77 30.74
N PRO A 410 -19.08 -6.94 30.14
CA PRO A 410 -18.95 -7.84 29.00
C PRO A 410 -19.31 -9.27 29.42
N SER A 411 -20.21 -9.89 28.65
CA SER A 411 -20.63 -11.30 28.82
C SER A 411 -19.53 -12.27 28.47
#